data_f01468e99a9b1c37b3121b9e58f48cf8
#
_entry.id   f01468e99a9b1c37b3121b9e58f48cf8
#
_cell.length_a   1.000
_cell.length_b   1.000
_cell.length_c   1.000
_cell.angle_alpha   90.00
_cell.angle_beta   90.00
_cell.angle_gamma   90.00
#
_symmetry.space_group_name_H-M   'P 1'
#
loop_
_entity.id
_entity.type
_entity.pdbx_description
1 polymer ?
#
loop_
_entity_poly.entity_id
_entity_poly.type
_entity_poly.pdbx_seq_one_letter_code
_entity_poly.pdbx_strand_id
1 'polypeptide(L)'
;IELLVRHASNASLILKREVLTRFKDYDFEPFTGKVIFTKPVPSVDENFNPVTIRITYEVDAGGEKYWVGGVQTKLTIGNVALGYSHIEEKNPLAPYQLDGATAELQLGTYTYGLLEVARSQGNQLYNQNIDSFVEKTTGSTLALGGVLTDSQAQSGWAQRVELRHAKDQLEASINAASADKGFQNSAS
;
A
#
# COMPACT_ATOMS: atom_id res chain seq x y z
N ILE A 1 -9.91 -12.28 -5.78
CA ILE A 1 -9.79 -11.12 -6.70
C ILE A 1 -10.87 -10.12 -6.32
N GLU A 2 -10.53 -8.85 -6.33
CA GLU A 2 -11.41 -7.75 -5.94
C GLU A 2 -11.32 -6.62 -6.97
N LEU A 3 -12.46 -5.96 -7.21
CA LEU A 3 -12.52 -4.69 -7.91
C LEU A 3 -12.63 -3.57 -6.88
N LEU A 4 -11.78 -2.58 -7.00
CA LEU A 4 -11.74 -1.41 -6.13
C LEU A 4 -12.01 -0.17 -6.98
N VAL A 5 -13.06 0.56 -6.66
CA VAL A 5 -13.31 1.89 -7.22
C VAL A 5 -12.70 2.91 -6.29
N ARG A 6 -11.77 3.71 -6.77
CA ARG A 6 -11.04 4.71 -5.99
C ARG A 6 -11.48 6.10 -6.39
N HIS A 7 -11.46 7.03 -5.46
CA HIS A 7 -11.81 8.42 -5.75
C HIS A 7 -10.82 9.06 -6.72
N ALA A 8 -11.29 9.73 -7.78
CA ALA A 8 -10.47 10.28 -8.86
C ALA A 8 -9.36 11.24 -8.37
N SER A 9 -9.65 12.06 -7.34
CA SER A 9 -8.68 13.01 -6.78
C SER A 9 -7.92 12.48 -5.55
N ASN A 10 -8.34 11.34 -4.97
CA ASN A 10 -7.70 10.73 -3.80
C ASN A 10 -7.72 9.20 -3.92
N ALA A 11 -6.69 8.65 -4.51
CA ALA A 11 -6.59 7.21 -4.77
C ALA A 11 -6.51 6.34 -3.49
N SER A 12 -6.24 6.93 -2.31
CA SER A 12 -6.32 6.22 -1.03
C SER A 12 -7.76 5.94 -0.60
N LEU A 13 -8.72 6.74 -1.10
CA LEU A 13 -10.12 6.60 -0.74
C LEU A 13 -10.79 5.56 -1.65
N ILE A 14 -11.13 4.42 -1.07
CA ILE A 14 -11.89 3.38 -1.76
C ILE A 14 -13.36 3.71 -1.60
N LEU A 15 -14.04 4.01 -2.71
CA LEU A 15 -15.46 4.32 -2.77
C LEU A 15 -16.31 3.05 -2.81
N LYS A 16 -15.84 2.03 -3.52
CA LYS A 16 -16.53 0.75 -3.66
C LYS A 16 -15.52 -0.38 -3.70
N ARG A 17 -15.88 -1.49 -3.04
CA ARG A 17 -15.15 -2.76 -3.09
C ARG A 17 -16.11 -3.87 -3.50
N GLU A 18 -15.74 -4.65 -4.49
CA GLU A 18 -16.50 -5.78 -4.98
C GLU A 18 -15.60 -7.01 -5.06
N VAL A 19 -15.99 -8.06 -4.32
CA VAL A 19 -15.25 -9.33 -4.32
C VAL A 19 -15.79 -10.20 -5.44
N LEU A 20 -14.93 -10.58 -6.36
CA LEU A 20 -15.29 -11.42 -7.50
C LEU A 20 -15.25 -12.89 -7.12
N THR A 21 -16.18 -13.66 -7.66
CA THR A 21 -16.33 -15.10 -7.43
C THR A 21 -15.76 -15.89 -8.60
N ARG A 22 -14.89 -16.85 -8.30
CA ARG A 22 -14.34 -17.76 -9.32
C ARG A 22 -15.46 -18.57 -9.99
N PHE A 23 -15.32 -18.86 -11.28
CA PHE A 23 -16.26 -19.55 -12.18
C PHE A 23 -17.54 -18.74 -12.51
N LYS A 24 -17.79 -17.62 -11.84
CA LYS A 24 -18.91 -16.73 -12.13
C LYS A 24 -18.42 -15.44 -12.80
N ASP A 25 -17.48 -14.76 -12.17
CA ASP A 25 -16.99 -13.45 -12.57
C ASP A 25 -15.64 -13.54 -13.27
N TYR A 26 -14.84 -14.55 -12.91
CA TYR A 26 -13.56 -14.85 -13.53
C TYR A 26 -13.22 -16.35 -13.47
N ASP A 27 -12.32 -16.78 -14.32
CA ASP A 27 -11.65 -18.08 -14.21
C ASP A 27 -10.13 -17.89 -14.09
N PHE A 28 -9.48 -18.86 -13.49
CA PHE A 28 -8.03 -18.87 -13.29
C PHE A 28 -7.44 -20.15 -13.87
N GLU A 29 -6.51 -19.99 -14.79
CA GLU A 29 -5.77 -21.08 -15.41
C GLU A 29 -4.46 -21.34 -14.65
N PRO A 30 -4.37 -22.39 -13.81
CA PRO A 30 -3.24 -22.60 -12.90
C PRO A 30 -1.90 -22.80 -13.61
N PHE A 31 -1.91 -23.40 -14.80
CA PHE A 31 -0.68 -23.73 -15.53
C PHE A 31 -0.02 -22.52 -16.19
N THR A 32 -0.80 -21.54 -16.59
CA THR A 32 -0.30 -20.34 -17.27
C THR A 32 -0.31 -19.12 -16.36
N GLY A 33 -0.95 -19.21 -15.19
CA GLY A 33 -1.14 -18.09 -14.27
C GLY A 33 -2.09 -17.01 -14.78
N LYS A 34 -2.89 -17.31 -15.82
CA LYS A 34 -3.81 -16.34 -16.42
C LYS A 34 -5.11 -16.24 -15.65
N VAL A 35 -5.57 -15.01 -15.47
CA VAL A 35 -6.92 -14.68 -14.98
C VAL A 35 -7.74 -14.19 -16.16
N ILE A 36 -8.86 -14.83 -16.40
CA ILE A 36 -9.77 -14.53 -17.51
C ILE A 36 -11.08 -14.03 -16.90
N PHE A 37 -11.42 -12.77 -17.13
CA PHE A 37 -12.69 -12.20 -16.65
C PHE A 37 -13.83 -12.57 -17.60
N THR A 38 -14.97 -12.97 -17.03
CA THR A 38 -16.18 -13.30 -17.78
C THR A 38 -16.79 -12.08 -18.48
N LYS A 39 -16.59 -10.91 -17.89
CA LYS A 39 -17.01 -9.61 -18.43
C LYS A 39 -15.83 -8.65 -18.48
N PRO A 40 -15.76 -7.75 -19.48
CA PRO A 40 -14.75 -6.71 -19.49
C PRO A 40 -14.81 -5.87 -18.21
N VAL A 41 -13.66 -5.62 -17.59
CA VAL A 41 -13.54 -4.72 -16.45
C VAL A 41 -13.28 -3.33 -16.99
N PRO A 42 -14.16 -2.33 -16.73
CA PRO A 42 -13.91 -0.97 -17.17
C PRO A 42 -12.75 -0.36 -16.39
N SER A 43 -11.98 0.52 -17.00
CA SER A 43 -10.88 1.25 -16.33
C SER A 43 -11.37 2.36 -15.42
N VAL A 44 -12.59 2.86 -15.64
CA VAL A 44 -13.26 3.88 -14.82
C VAL A 44 -14.73 3.52 -14.63
N ASP A 45 -15.34 4.02 -13.56
CA ASP A 45 -16.79 3.93 -13.31
C ASP A 45 -17.56 5.05 -14.05
N GLU A 46 -18.87 5.11 -13.84
CA GLU A 46 -19.76 6.11 -14.43
C GLU A 46 -19.45 7.56 -13.99
N ASN A 47 -18.73 7.72 -12.90
CA ASN A 47 -18.30 9.01 -12.35
C ASN A 47 -16.84 9.32 -12.64
N PHE A 48 -16.21 8.62 -13.58
CA PHE A 48 -14.79 8.74 -13.95
C PHE A 48 -13.82 8.40 -12.81
N ASN A 49 -14.28 7.65 -11.81
CA ASN A 49 -13.40 7.15 -10.76
C ASN A 49 -12.60 5.93 -11.25
N PRO A 50 -11.30 5.82 -11.00
CA PRO A 50 -10.48 4.70 -11.43
C PRO A 50 -10.95 3.37 -10.83
N VAL A 51 -11.07 2.35 -11.66
CA VAL A 51 -11.32 0.97 -11.24
C VAL A 51 -10.01 0.20 -11.25
N THR A 52 -9.64 -0.39 -10.12
CA THR A 52 -8.41 -1.15 -9.93
C THR A 52 -8.74 -2.61 -9.61
N ILE A 53 -8.01 -3.52 -10.21
CA ILE A 53 -8.10 -4.95 -9.89
C ILE A 53 -7.05 -5.28 -8.83
N ARG A 54 -7.48 -5.84 -7.69
CA ARG A 54 -6.60 -6.41 -6.68
C ARG A 54 -6.63 -7.93 -6.79
N ILE A 55 -5.50 -8.54 -7.03
CA ILE A 55 -5.33 -9.99 -7.04
C ILE A 55 -4.44 -10.38 -5.86
N THR A 56 -4.98 -11.17 -4.93
CA THR A 56 -4.22 -11.76 -3.83
C THR A 56 -4.12 -13.26 -4.09
N TYR A 57 -2.93 -13.81 -4.05
CA TYR A 57 -2.69 -15.23 -4.26
C TYR A 57 -1.58 -15.71 -3.33
N GLU A 58 -1.66 -16.98 -2.97
CA GLU A 58 -0.62 -17.68 -2.23
C GLU A 58 0.19 -18.53 -3.20
N VAL A 59 1.50 -18.49 -3.05
CA VAL A 59 2.42 -19.33 -3.82
C VAL A 59 3.09 -20.29 -2.87
N ASP A 60 2.89 -21.58 -3.07
CA ASP A 60 3.70 -22.60 -2.44
C ASP A 60 5.04 -22.68 -3.19
N ALA A 61 5.99 -21.86 -2.74
CA ALA A 61 7.31 -21.81 -3.34
C ALA A 61 8.23 -22.95 -2.89
N GLY A 62 7.75 -23.87 -2.02
CA GLY A 62 8.54 -24.96 -1.48
C GLY A 62 9.78 -24.53 -0.68
N GLY A 63 9.81 -23.27 -0.22
CA GLY A 63 10.90 -22.69 0.54
C GLY A 63 10.90 -23.09 2.02
N GLU A 64 12.00 -22.77 2.71
CA GLU A 64 12.08 -22.94 4.17
C GLU A 64 11.02 -22.06 4.84
N LYS A 65 10.38 -22.61 5.87
CA LYS A 65 9.43 -21.85 6.69
C LYS A 65 10.18 -20.79 7.49
N TYR A 66 9.70 -19.59 7.50
CA TYR A 66 10.29 -18.49 8.26
C TYR A 66 9.22 -17.76 9.07
N TRP A 67 9.66 -16.99 10.02
CA TRP A 67 8.81 -16.23 10.90
C TRP A 67 8.53 -14.84 10.32
N VAL A 68 7.26 -14.44 10.38
CA VAL A 68 6.79 -13.09 10.08
C VAL A 68 5.98 -12.61 11.26
N GLY A 69 6.26 -11.41 11.73
CA GLY A 69 5.53 -10.84 12.84
C GLY A 69 5.63 -9.33 12.87
N GLY A 70 4.74 -8.73 13.65
CA GLY A 70 4.74 -7.30 13.84
C GLY A 70 3.95 -6.88 15.06
N VAL A 71 4.18 -5.65 15.48
CA VAL A 71 3.48 -4.99 16.57
C VAL A 71 3.07 -3.60 16.12
N GLN A 72 1.86 -3.20 16.50
CA GLN A 72 1.38 -1.84 16.31
C GLN A 72 0.79 -1.34 17.62
N THR A 73 1.14 -0.12 17.98
CA THR A 73 0.62 0.57 19.16
C THR A 73 0.12 1.95 18.80
N LYS A 74 -0.92 2.41 19.48
CA LYS A 74 -1.45 3.77 19.35
C LYS A 74 -1.81 4.30 20.73
N LEU A 75 -1.30 5.50 21.08
CA LEU A 75 -1.59 6.22 22.29
C LEU A 75 -2.29 7.51 21.94
N THR A 76 -3.47 7.74 22.49
CA THR A 76 -4.24 8.96 22.27
C THR A 76 -4.30 9.78 23.56
N ILE A 77 -3.86 11.03 23.49
CA ILE A 77 -3.86 11.98 24.60
C ILE A 77 -4.52 13.27 24.12
N GLY A 78 -5.75 13.52 24.58
CA GLY A 78 -6.51 14.69 24.11
C GLY A 78 -6.69 14.69 22.59
N ASN A 79 -6.19 15.71 21.95
CA ASN A 79 -6.30 15.90 20.50
C ASN A 79 -5.10 15.31 19.71
N VAL A 80 -4.19 14.62 20.37
CA VAL A 80 -3.00 14.04 19.74
C VAL A 80 -3.05 12.53 19.87
N ALA A 81 -2.81 11.82 18.75
CA ALA A 81 -2.59 10.39 18.75
C ALA A 81 -1.20 10.09 18.19
N LEU A 82 -0.42 9.32 18.93
CA LEU A 82 0.91 8.85 18.54
C LEU A 82 0.83 7.36 18.27
N GLY A 83 1.36 6.94 17.15
CA GLY A 83 1.42 5.53 16.74
C GLY A 83 2.85 5.09 16.51
N TYR A 84 3.11 3.82 16.77
CA TYR A 84 4.34 3.12 16.38
C TYR A 84 3.97 1.77 15.81
N SER A 85 4.65 1.38 14.74
CA SER A 85 4.52 0.08 14.11
C SER A 85 5.89 -0.51 13.83
N HIS A 86 6.00 -1.82 14.04
CA HIS A 86 7.19 -2.60 13.71
C HIS A 86 6.74 -3.89 13.03
N ILE A 87 7.37 -4.21 11.91
CA ILE A 87 7.16 -5.46 11.17
C ILE A 87 8.52 -6.05 10.89
N GLU A 88 8.64 -7.36 11.13
CA GLU A 88 9.84 -8.13 10.83
C GLU A 88 9.47 -9.40 10.07
N GLU A 89 10.17 -9.64 8.97
CA GLU A 89 10.07 -10.84 8.16
C GLU A 89 11.45 -11.51 8.09
N LYS A 90 11.57 -12.69 8.69
CA LYS A 90 12.83 -13.47 8.74
C LYS A 90 12.96 -14.43 7.56
N ASN A 91 12.64 -13.97 6.35
CA ASN A 91 12.86 -14.75 5.16
C ASN A 91 14.38 -14.95 4.95
N PRO A 92 14.89 -16.20 4.90
CA PRO A 92 16.33 -16.44 4.76
C PRO A 92 16.95 -15.85 3.49
N LEU A 93 16.14 -15.71 2.43
CA LEU A 93 16.58 -15.18 1.14
C LEU A 93 16.44 -13.66 1.05
N ALA A 94 15.44 -13.12 1.71
CA ALA A 94 15.09 -11.69 1.65
C ALA A 94 14.56 -11.20 3.01
N PRO A 95 15.42 -11.09 4.04
CA PRO A 95 14.98 -10.55 5.33
C PRO A 95 14.53 -9.10 5.17
N TYR A 96 13.46 -8.75 5.88
CA TYR A 96 12.83 -7.43 5.78
C TYR A 96 12.39 -6.92 7.15
N GLN A 97 12.56 -5.64 7.38
CA GLN A 97 12.11 -4.93 8.57
C GLN A 97 11.54 -3.58 8.18
N LEU A 98 10.43 -3.19 8.82
CA LEU A 98 9.82 -1.88 8.68
C LEU A 98 9.48 -1.32 10.06
N ASP A 99 9.98 -0.14 10.36
CA ASP A 99 9.64 0.66 11.52
C ASP A 99 8.87 1.89 11.07
N GLY A 100 7.75 2.19 11.71
CA GLY A 100 6.91 3.34 11.40
C GLY A 100 6.52 4.10 12.66
N ALA A 101 6.46 5.43 12.56
CA ALA A 101 5.90 6.29 13.58
C ALA A 101 4.89 7.24 12.94
N THR A 102 3.76 7.45 13.62
CA THR A 102 2.70 8.36 13.18
C THR A 102 2.35 9.36 14.29
N ALA A 103 2.02 10.56 13.90
CA ALA A 103 1.44 11.57 14.81
C ALA A 103 0.20 12.16 14.11
N GLU A 104 -0.95 11.98 14.73
CA GLU A 104 -2.21 12.56 14.28
C GLU A 104 -2.59 13.71 15.23
N LEU A 105 -2.98 14.84 14.69
CA LEU A 105 -3.38 16.02 15.45
C LEU A 105 -4.76 16.49 15.02
N GLN A 106 -5.72 16.45 15.92
CA GLN A 106 -7.04 17.01 15.72
C GLN A 106 -7.01 18.51 16.03
N LEU A 107 -6.97 19.35 15.00
CA LEU A 107 -6.91 20.82 15.12
C LEU A 107 -8.28 21.48 15.35
N GLY A 108 -9.34 20.69 15.42
CA GLY A 108 -10.72 21.13 15.63
C GLY A 108 -11.69 20.08 15.11
N THR A 109 -12.98 20.38 15.10
CA THR A 109 -14.01 19.40 14.70
C THR A 109 -13.87 18.94 13.25
N TYR A 110 -13.32 19.79 12.39
CA TYR A 110 -13.31 19.57 10.94
C TYR A 110 -11.89 19.51 10.33
N THR A 111 -10.85 19.64 11.15
CA THR A 111 -9.47 19.74 10.67
C THR A 111 -8.59 18.75 11.40
N TYR A 112 -7.83 17.94 10.67
CA TYR A 112 -6.79 17.11 11.24
C TYR A 112 -5.49 17.21 10.44
N GLY A 113 -4.39 16.98 11.14
CA GLY A 113 -3.06 16.82 10.57
C GLY A 113 -2.53 15.42 10.81
N LEU A 114 -1.76 14.89 9.88
CA LEU A 114 -1.06 13.61 9.96
C LEU A 114 0.40 13.83 9.61
N LEU A 115 1.28 13.33 10.44
CA LEU A 115 2.70 13.15 10.16
C LEU A 115 3.01 11.65 10.25
N GLU A 116 3.67 11.13 9.24
CA GLU A 116 4.09 9.74 9.18
C GLU A 116 5.56 9.68 8.76
N VAL A 117 6.35 8.87 9.46
CA VAL A 117 7.75 8.60 9.15
C VAL A 117 7.95 7.10 9.22
N ALA A 118 8.61 6.53 8.23
CA ALA A 118 8.92 5.12 8.21
C ALA A 118 10.37 4.88 7.78
N ARG A 119 10.95 3.80 8.29
CA ARG A 119 12.26 3.30 7.89
C ARG A 119 12.12 1.84 7.52
N SER A 120 12.58 1.48 6.35
CA SER A 120 12.69 0.09 5.93
C SER A 120 14.15 -0.35 5.86
N GLN A 121 14.37 -1.63 6.10
CA GLN A 121 15.66 -2.29 5.91
C GLN A 121 15.38 -3.71 5.41
N GLY A 122 16.02 -4.10 4.30
CA GLY A 122 15.81 -5.45 3.78
C GLY A 122 16.52 -5.71 2.47
N ASN A 123 16.50 -6.98 2.08
CA ASN A 123 16.95 -7.44 0.77
C ASN A 123 15.70 -7.83 -0.01
N GLN A 124 15.35 -7.10 -1.05
CA GLN A 124 14.34 -7.59 -1.99
C GLN A 124 15.02 -8.42 -3.08
N LEU A 125 14.55 -9.64 -3.26
CA LEU A 125 14.89 -10.43 -4.44
C LEU A 125 14.05 -9.88 -5.61
N TYR A 126 14.68 -9.06 -6.43
CA TYR A 126 14.06 -8.55 -7.65
C TYR A 126 14.08 -9.63 -8.72
N ASN A 127 12.92 -10.03 -9.21
CA ASN A 127 12.81 -10.88 -10.38
C ASN A 127 12.90 -10.00 -11.64
N GLN A 128 14.05 -10.03 -12.32
CA GLN A 128 14.37 -9.21 -13.49
C GLN A 128 13.43 -9.40 -14.71
N ASN A 129 12.49 -10.32 -14.65
CA ASN A 129 11.58 -10.63 -15.76
C ASN A 129 10.21 -9.95 -15.68
N ILE A 130 9.98 -9.12 -14.69
CA ILE A 130 8.79 -8.28 -14.68
C ILE A 130 9.20 -6.92 -15.24
N ASP A 131 9.08 -6.79 -16.55
CA ASP A 131 9.12 -5.50 -17.23
C ASP A 131 8.17 -4.55 -16.50
N SER A 132 8.79 -3.61 -15.84
CA SER A 132 8.30 -2.52 -15.05
C SER A 132 6.97 -1.91 -15.53
N PHE A 133 5.86 -2.46 -15.10
CA PHE A 133 4.64 -1.70 -14.93
C PHE A 133 4.44 -1.44 -13.44
N VAL A 134 5.35 -0.70 -12.83
CA VAL A 134 5.07 -0.04 -11.58
C VAL A 134 4.26 1.21 -11.92
N GLU A 135 2.97 1.00 -12.10
CA GLU A 135 2.04 2.09 -12.06
C GLU A 135 2.21 2.76 -10.68
N LYS A 136 2.63 4.03 -10.69
CA LYS A 136 2.66 4.87 -9.50
C LYS A 136 1.24 4.99 -8.99
N THR A 137 0.78 4.03 -8.20
CA THR A 137 -0.47 4.15 -7.45
C THR A 137 -0.22 5.16 -6.34
N THR A 138 -0.43 6.42 -6.66
CA THR A 138 -0.58 7.50 -5.70
C THR A 138 -1.78 7.16 -4.82
N GLY A 139 -1.55 6.71 -3.61
CA GLY A 139 -2.65 6.59 -2.69
C GLY A 139 -2.57 5.57 -1.59
N SER A 140 -1.46 4.91 -1.40
CA SER A 140 -1.19 4.11 -0.22
C SER A 140 -0.16 4.84 0.65
N THR A 141 -0.35 4.81 1.94
CA THR A 141 0.62 5.21 2.93
C THR A 141 2.02 4.79 2.50
N LEU A 142 2.88 5.75 2.12
CA LEU A 142 4.30 5.58 1.79
C LEU A 142 4.64 4.46 0.77
N ALA A 143 3.76 4.15 -0.17
CA ALA A 143 4.03 3.23 -1.27
C ALA A 143 4.90 3.89 -2.37
N LEU A 144 6.07 4.38 -2.00
CA LEU A 144 7.08 4.89 -2.92
C LEU A 144 8.18 3.84 -3.06
N GLY A 145 7.88 2.73 -3.74
CA GLY A 145 8.86 1.69 -4.03
C GLY A 145 9.82 2.12 -5.13
N GLY A 146 11.10 2.18 -4.84
CA GLY A 146 12.15 2.25 -5.85
C GLY A 146 12.42 0.87 -6.47
N VAL A 147 12.63 0.81 -7.77
CA VAL A 147 13.13 -0.41 -8.44
C VAL A 147 14.61 -0.57 -8.12
N LEU A 148 14.97 -1.66 -7.45
CA LEU A 148 16.36 -1.95 -7.11
C LEU A 148 16.91 -3.04 -8.02
N THR A 149 18.06 -2.77 -8.62
CA THR A 149 18.75 -3.68 -9.54
C THR A 149 19.85 -4.50 -8.86
N ASP A 150 20.04 -4.38 -7.55
CA ASP A 150 21.14 -5.05 -6.85
C ASP A 150 20.64 -5.73 -5.56
N SER A 151 21.07 -6.95 -5.33
CA SER A 151 20.68 -7.81 -4.19
C SER A 151 21.36 -7.45 -2.86
N GLN A 152 21.78 -6.20 -2.69
CA GLN A 152 22.37 -5.73 -1.44
C GLN A 152 21.30 -5.27 -0.45
N ALA A 153 21.57 -5.50 0.84
CA ALA A 153 20.75 -4.96 1.92
C ALA A 153 20.65 -3.44 1.80
N GLN A 154 19.45 -2.95 1.60
CA GLN A 154 19.19 -1.52 1.49
C GLN A 154 18.36 -1.05 2.65
N SER A 155 18.57 0.18 3.04
CA SER A 155 17.75 0.86 4.02
C SER A 155 17.37 2.24 3.49
N GLY A 156 16.17 2.67 3.79
CA GLY A 156 15.68 3.97 3.39
C GLY A 156 14.65 4.53 4.34
N TRP A 157 14.46 5.82 4.26
CA TRP A 157 13.43 6.54 4.99
C TRP A 157 12.33 7.00 4.04
N ALA A 158 11.11 7.05 4.56
CA ALA A 158 10.01 7.72 3.91
C ALA A 158 9.26 8.59 4.92
N GLN A 159 8.67 9.68 4.44
CA GLN A 159 7.91 10.59 5.26
C GLN A 159 6.70 11.12 4.50
N ARG A 160 5.62 11.37 5.23
CA ARG A 160 4.39 11.94 4.72
C ARG A 160 3.82 12.94 5.70
N VAL A 161 3.34 14.04 5.17
CA VAL A 161 2.57 15.06 5.91
C VAL A 161 1.25 15.24 5.18
N GLU A 162 0.16 15.27 5.93
CA GLU A 162 -1.17 15.55 5.42
C GLU A 162 -1.87 16.53 6.35
N LEU A 163 -2.53 17.52 5.78
CA LEU A 163 -3.48 18.40 6.47
C LEU A 163 -4.79 18.33 5.71
N ARG A 164 -5.88 18.01 6.40
CA ARG A 164 -7.21 17.94 5.81
C ARG A 164 -8.21 18.76 6.61
N HIS A 165 -9.02 19.49 5.88
CA HIS A 165 -10.19 20.22 6.39
C HIS A 165 -11.43 19.78 5.62
N ALA A 166 -12.51 19.40 6.34
CA ALA A 166 -13.78 18.99 5.73
C ALA A 166 -14.93 19.55 6.55
N LYS A 167 -15.55 20.64 6.07
CA LYS A 167 -16.71 21.27 6.69
C LYS A 167 -17.74 21.65 5.63
N ASP A 168 -18.97 21.23 5.83
CA ASP A 168 -20.13 21.50 4.96
C ASP A 168 -19.83 21.19 3.47
N GLN A 169 -19.77 22.23 2.64
CA GLN A 169 -19.45 22.13 1.22
C GLN A 169 -17.95 22.37 0.92
N LEU A 170 -17.13 22.66 1.92
CA LEU A 170 -15.71 22.90 1.77
C LEU A 170 -14.91 21.68 2.20
N GLU A 171 -14.25 21.06 1.25
CA GLU A 171 -13.23 20.04 1.50
C GLU A 171 -11.89 20.52 0.91
N ALA A 172 -10.85 20.58 1.73
CA ALA A 172 -9.51 20.96 1.31
C ALA A 172 -8.49 20.00 1.93
N SER A 173 -7.51 19.58 1.15
CA SER A 173 -6.40 18.78 1.64
C SER A 173 -5.08 19.21 1.02
N ILE A 174 -4.04 19.19 1.84
CA ILE A 174 -2.65 19.39 1.42
C ILE A 174 -1.90 18.15 1.88
N ASN A 175 -1.19 17.53 0.96
CA ASN A 175 -0.33 16.40 1.28
C ASN A 175 1.03 16.54 0.60
N ALA A 176 2.06 16.07 1.27
CA ALA A 176 3.41 15.96 0.74
C ALA A 176 4.03 14.65 1.25
N ALA A 177 4.72 13.94 0.37
CA ALA A 177 5.43 12.73 0.73
C ALA A 177 6.79 12.68 0.01
N SER A 178 7.77 12.10 0.68
CA SER A 178 9.06 11.80 0.07
C SER A 178 9.59 10.47 0.60
N ALA A 179 10.38 9.79 -0.21
CA ALA A 179 11.07 8.58 0.18
C ALA A 179 12.46 8.51 -0.45
N ASP A 180 13.40 7.94 0.30
CA ASP A 180 14.73 7.61 -0.21
C ASP A 180 14.64 6.49 -1.23
N LYS A 181 15.64 6.41 -2.13
CA LYS A 181 15.73 5.34 -3.14
C LYS A 181 15.80 3.93 -2.54
N GLY A 182 16.32 3.81 -1.32
CA GLY A 182 16.43 2.54 -0.61
C GLY A 182 15.21 2.18 0.24
N PHE A 183 14.18 3.03 0.28
CA PHE A 183 12.95 2.71 1.01
C PHE A 183 12.13 1.67 0.28
N GLN A 184 11.70 0.65 1.02
CA GLN A 184 10.91 -0.47 0.53
C GLN A 184 9.66 -0.64 1.39
N ASN A 185 8.53 -0.93 0.76
CA ASN A 185 7.31 -1.30 1.44
C ASN A 185 6.75 -2.58 0.81
N SER A 186 6.96 -3.72 1.47
CA SER A 186 6.51 -5.03 0.98
C SER A 186 4.99 -5.23 1.04
N ALA A 187 4.28 -4.34 1.72
CA ALA A 187 2.82 -4.42 1.88
C ALA A 187 2.04 -3.59 0.83
N SER A 188 2.72 -2.95 -0.11
CA SER A 188 2.11 -2.10 -1.14
C SER A 188 1.96 -2.81 -2.48
#